data_5450c2b977f4a59196724803ea210cb4
#
_entry.id   5450c2b977f4a59196724803ea210cb4
#
_cell.length_a   1.000
_cell.length_b   1.000
_cell.length_c   1.000
_cell.angle_alpha   90.00
_cell.angle_beta   90.00
_cell.angle_gamma   90.00
#
_symmetry.space_group_name_H-M   'P 1'
#
loop_
_entity.id
_entity.type
_entity.pdbx_description
1 polymer ?
#
loop_
_entity_poly.entity_id
_entity_poly.type
_entity_poly.pdbx_seq_one_letter_code
_entity_poly.pdbx_strand_id
1 'polypeptide(L)'
;LVTLKDTLEKYHTLKNDDFILRMTQEEAEIYGQRALALLQKAKDTLCKKYELELKQPTTVEIFAEQKDFGVRTFGMPDNPGFLGVCFGCVITANSPSSQMPNPANWEAVLWHEFCHTVTLTLTKNRMPRWLSEGISVYEERQANPAWGQSMNPKFREMTLGDDLTPISK
;
A
#
# COMPACT_ATOMS: atom_id res chain seq x y z
N LEU A 1 -10.43 -9.12 18.94
CA LEU A 1 -11.29 -8.10 18.28
C LEU A 1 -11.56 -6.90 19.18
N VAL A 2 -11.95 -7.11 20.44
CA VAL A 2 -12.18 -6.00 21.39
C VAL A 2 -10.89 -5.18 21.58
N THR A 3 -9.77 -5.84 21.81
CA THR A 3 -8.46 -5.21 22.01
C THR A 3 -8.03 -4.36 20.82
N LEU A 4 -8.26 -4.83 19.59
CA LEU A 4 -7.92 -4.07 18.39
C LEU A 4 -8.79 -2.83 18.24
N LYS A 5 -10.08 -2.92 18.57
CA LYS A 5 -10.98 -1.75 18.58
C LYS A 5 -10.45 -0.68 19.54
N ASP A 6 -10.10 -1.07 20.77
CA ASP A 6 -9.54 -0.16 21.78
C ASP A 6 -8.21 0.47 21.33
N THR A 7 -7.40 -0.27 20.58
CA THR A 7 -6.16 0.24 19.96
C THR A 7 -6.47 1.29 18.88
N LEU A 8 -7.40 0.98 17.98
CA LEU A 8 -7.78 1.89 16.89
C LEU A 8 -8.45 3.17 17.39
N GLU A 9 -9.17 3.13 18.51
CA GLU A 9 -9.76 4.33 19.13
C GLU A 9 -8.70 5.30 19.65
N LYS A 10 -7.48 4.82 19.95
CA LYS A 10 -6.32 5.63 20.39
C LYS A 10 -5.48 6.16 19.22
N TYR A 11 -5.76 5.73 18.00
CA TYR A 11 -5.00 6.19 16.84
C TYR A 11 -5.22 7.67 16.59
N HIS A 12 -4.12 8.36 16.34
CA HIS A 12 -4.15 9.73 15.86
C HIS A 12 -4.69 9.76 14.43
N THR A 13 -5.53 10.74 14.12
CA THR A 13 -6.13 10.90 12.80
C THR A 13 -5.69 12.21 12.18
N LEU A 14 -4.96 12.12 11.07
CA LEU A 14 -4.67 13.22 10.18
C LEU A 14 -5.61 13.13 8.98
N LYS A 15 -6.15 14.25 8.53
CA LYS A 15 -7.08 14.25 7.40
C LYS A 15 -6.97 15.51 6.54
N ASN A 16 -7.28 15.34 5.27
CA ASN A 16 -7.62 16.42 4.35
C ASN A 16 -8.90 16.03 3.58
N ASP A 17 -9.21 16.71 2.50
CA ASP A 17 -10.42 16.46 1.71
C ASP A 17 -10.43 15.08 1.05
N ASP A 18 -9.25 14.51 0.77
CA ASP A 18 -9.05 13.29 0.00
C ASP A 18 -8.62 12.07 0.82
N PHE A 19 -8.08 12.29 2.01
CA PHE A 19 -7.51 11.22 2.84
C PHE A 19 -7.86 11.33 4.30
N ILE A 20 -8.04 10.15 4.92
CA ILE A 20 -8.12 9.95 6.36
C ILE A 20 -7.00 9.01 6.74
N LEU A 21 -5.91 9.54 7.32
CA LEU A 21 -4.75 8.78 7.75
C LEU A 21 -4.81 8.52 9.25
N ARG A 22 -4.77 7.25 9.65
CA ARG A 22 -4.84 6.79 11.04
C ARG A 22 -3.59 6.01 11.40
N MET A 23 -2.92 6.38 12.49
CA MET A 23 -1.69 5.76 12.96
C MET A 23 -1.46 6.10 14.43
N THR A 24 -0.43 5.53 15.06
CA THR A 24 -0.08 5.91 16.43
C THR A 24 0.33 7.38 16.52
N GLN A 25 0.14 8.00 17.69
CA GLN A 25 0.50 9.40 17.91
C GLN A 25 1.99 9.64 17.64
N GLU A 26 2.85 8.75 18.14
CA GLU A 26 4.31 8.86 17.99
C GLU A 26 4.73 8.86 16.52
N GLU A 27 4.21 7.96 15.72
CA GLU A 27 4.51 7.87 14.29
C GLU A 27 3.91 9.04 13.49
N ALA A 28 2.73 9.51 13.90
CA ALA A 28 2.10 10.68 13.29
C ALA A 28 2.96 11.94 13.44
N GLU A 29 3.61 12.12 14.60
CA GLU A 29 4.55 13.22 14.85
C GLU A 29 5.82 13.11 14.00
N ILE A 30 6.31 11.88 13.74
CA ILE A 30 7.54 11.65 12.99
C ILE A 30 7.35 11.81 11.48
N TYR A 31 6.33 11.16 10.91
CA TYR A 31 6.17 11.13 9.45
C TYR A 31 4.72 11.29 8.93
N GLY A 32 3.73 11.47 9.80
CA GLY A 32 2.33 11.54 9.41
C GLY A 32 2.03 12.61 8.35
N GLN A 33 2.57 13.81 8.50
CA GLN A 33 2.40 14.89 7.51
C GLN A 33 3.08 14.56 6.17
N ARG A 34 4.23 13.88 6.21
CA ARG A 34 4.91 13.42 4.98
C ARG A 34 4.10 12.33 4.28
N ALA A 35 3.50 11.42 5.05
CA ALA A 35 2.64 10.36 4.51
C ALA A 35 1.40 10.96 3.84
N LEU A 36 0.75 11.94 4.48
CA LEU A 36 -0.40 12.62 3.91
C LEU A 36 -0.04 13.39 2.63
N ALA A 37 1.11 14.08 2.63
CA ALA A 37 1.61 14.79 1.43
C ALA A 37 1.96 13.82 0.29
N LEU A 38 2.56 12.66 0.61
CA LEU A 38 2.87 11.62 -0.37
C LEU A 38 1.59 11.04 -1.01
N LEU A 39 0.59 10.74 -0.19
CA LEU A 39 -0.71 10.23 -0.66
C LEU A 39 -1.41 11.26 -1.56
N GLN A 40 -1.37 12.54 -1.21
CA GLN A 40 -1.91 13.61 -2.04
C GLN A 40 -1.18 13.68 -3.39
N LYS A 41 0.15 13.62 -3.39
CA LYS A 41 0.95 13.57 -4.62
C LYS A 41 0.61 12.34 -5.46
N ALA A 42 0.43 11.18 -4.83
CA ALA A 42 0.03 9.95 -5.52
C ALA A 42 -1.34 10.12 -6.20
N LYS A 43 -2.33 10.67 -5.49
CA LYS A 43 -3.65 10.97 -6.03
C LYS A 43 -3.55 11.92 -7.23
N ASP A 44 -2.89 13.06 -7.07
CA ASP A 44 -2.79 14.07 -8.12
C ASP A 44 -2.10 13.52 -9.37
N THR A 45 -1.12 12.63 -9.19
CA THR A 45 -0.39 12.00 -10.29
C THR A 45 -1.22 10.91 -10.96
N LEU A 46 -1.67 9.92 -10.18
CA LEU A 46 -2.30 8.72 -10.72
C LEU A 46 -3.74 8.98 -11.19
N CYS A 47 -4.52 9.75 -10.44
CA CYS A 47 -5.88 10.09 -10.84
C CYS A 47 -5.89 10.94 -12.11
N LYS A 48 -4.94 11.87 -12.27
CA LYS A 48 -4.76 12.62 -13.51
C LYS A 48 -4.35 11.71 -14.68
N LYS A 49 -3.36 10.83 -14.45
CA LYS A 49 -2.84 9.92 -15.48
C LYS A 49 -3.91 8.95 -15.99
N TYR A 50 -4.73 8.45 -15.09
CA TYR A 50 -5.77 7.45 -15.40
C TYR A 50 -7.17 8.04 -15.58
N GLU A 51 -7.27 9.38 -15.61
CA GLU A 51 -8.53 10.12 -15.83
C GLU A 51 -9.65 9.68 -14.87
N LEU A 52 -9.28 9.50 -13.59
CA LEU A 52 -10.17 9.03 -12.53
C LEU A 52 -10.45 10.13 -11.51
N GLU A 53 -11.71 10.29 -11.15
CA GLU A 53 -12.16 11.06 -9.99
C GLU A 53 -12.65 10.12 -8.89
N LEU A 54 -12.01 10.19 -7.71
CA LEU A 54 -12.44 9.44 -6.53
C LEU A 54 -13.59 10.19 -5.86
N LYS A 55 -14.68 9.47 -5.60
CA LYS A 55 -15.92 10.06 -5.06
C LYS A 55 -15.96 10.21 -3.55
N GLN A 56 -14.99 9.62 -2.86
CA GLN A 56 -14.90 9.61 -1.40
C GLN A 56 -13.45 9.59 -0.96
N PRO A 57 -13.14 10.08 0.23
CA PRO A 57 -11.79 10.00 0.78
C PRO A 57 -11.30 8.56 0.91
N THR A 58 -9.99 8.36 0.71
CA THR A 58 -9.33 7.09 0.99
C THR A 58 -8.88 7.05 2.43
N THR A 59 -9.29 6.02 3.16
CA THR A 59 -8.82 5.77 4.53
C THR A 59 -7.54 4.94 4.49
N VAL A 60 -6.51 5.41 5.19
CA VAL A 60 -5.22 4.72 5.32
C VAL A 60 -4.95 4.45 6.78
N GLU A 61 -4.80 3.18 7.16
CA GLU A 61 -4.51 2.74 8.52
C GLU A 61 -3.10 2.14 8.56
N ILE A 62 -2.20 2.74 9.36
CA ILE A 62 -0.81 2.29 9.50
C ILE A 62 -0.62 1.70 10.90
N PHE A 63 -0.15 0.46 10.95
CA PHE A 63 -0.06 -0.35 12.15
C PHE A 63 1.38 -0.48 12.66
N ALA A 64 1.63 -0.06 13.90
CA ALA A 64 2.92 -0.21 14.56
C ALA A 64 3.22 -1.67 14.96
N GLU A 65 2.19 -2.53 15.03
CA GLU A 65 2.32 -3.93 15.39
C GLU A 65 1.83 -4.83 14.25
N GLN A 66 2.70 -5.75 13.80
CA GLN A 66 2.39 -6.72 12.74
C GLN A 66 1.14 -7.53 13.03
N LYS A 67 0.93 -7.93 14.29
CA LYS A 67 -0.24 -8.73 14.68
C LYS A 67 -1.55 -7.94 14.52
N ASP A 68 -1.55 -6.63 14.84
CA ASP A 68 -2.73 -5.78 14.72
C ASP A 68 -3.08 -5.54 13.25
N PHE A 69 -2.06 -5.34 12.39
CA PHE A 69 -2.22 -5.33 10.95
C PHE A 69 -2.82 -6.65 10.45
N GLY A 70 -2.28 -7.81 10.88
CA GLY A 70 -2.78 -9.13 10.49
C GLY A 70 -4.23 -9.35 10.89
N VAL A 71 -4.60 -9.03 12.13
CA VAL A 71 -5.98 -9.14 12.62
C VAL A 71 -6.92 -8.19 11.84
N ARG A 72 -6.51 -6.94 11.62
CA ARG A 72 -7.33 -5.95 10.91
C ARG A 72 -7.56 -6.31 9.45
N THR A 73 -6.52 -6.82 8.80
CA THR A 73 -6.50 -7.07 7.36
C THR A 73 -7.07 -8.45 7.00
N PHE A 74 -6.70 -9.48 7.76
CA PHE A 74 -7.00 -10.89 7.43
C PHE A 74 -7.83 -11.62 8.50
N GLY A 75 -8.10 -10.99 9.64
CA GLY A 75 -8.74 -11.63 10.78
C GLY A 75 -7.81 -12.58 11.56
N MET A 76 -6.53 -12.63 11.25
CA MET A 76 -5.53 -13.53 11.84
C MET A 76 -4.26 -12.77 12.24
N PRO A 77 -3.70 -13.00 13.45
CA PRO A 77 -2.53 -12.27 13.91
C PRO A 77 -1.22 -12.67 13.18
N ASP A 78 -1.15 -13.91 12.70
CA ASP A 78 0.06 -14.49 12.11
C ASP A 78 -0.06 -14.59 10.59
N ASN A 79 0.13 -13.47 9.90
CA ASN A 79 0.19 -13.45 8.44
C ASN A 79 1.38 -12.62 7.95
N PRO A 80 2.60 -13.18 8.04
CA PRO A 80 3.81 -12.49 7.63
C PRO A 80 3.87 -12.36 6.10
N GLY A 81 4.54 -11.31 5.63
CA GLY A 81 4.90 -11.13 4.22
C GLY A 81 4.11 -10.07 3.46
N PHE A 82 3.04 -9.51 4.04
CA PHE A 82 2.35 -8.37 3.45
C PHE A 82 2.84 -7.07 4.09
N LEU A 83 3.15 -6.09 3.24
CA LEU A 83 3.57 -4.75 3.66
C LEU A 83 2.39 -3.79 3.73
N GLY A 84 1.44 -3.98 2.84
CA GLY A 84 0.19 -3.27 2.76
C GLY A 84 -0.87 -4.11 2.04
N VAL A 85 -2.11 -3.69 2.13
CA VAL A 85 -3.25 -4.26 1.39
C VAL A 85 -4.28 -3.18 1.12
N CYS A 86 -4.78 -3.13 -0.11
CA CYS A 86 -5.84 -2.22 -0.54
C CYS A 86 -7.18 -2.95 -0.66
N PHE A 87 -8.20 -2.40 -0.04
CA PHE A 87 -9.60 -2.81 -0.16
C PHE A 87 -10.45 -1.68 -0.81
N GLY A 88 -10.08 -1.27 -2.00
CA GLY A 88 -10.72 -0.16 -2.69
C GLY A 88 -10.39 1.19 -2.05
N CYS A 89 -11.29 1.76 -1.25
CA CYS A 89 -11.08 3.04 -0.57
C CYS A 89 -10.47 2.90 0.84
N VAL A 90 -10.05 1.71 1.24
CA VAL A 90 -9.36 1.46 2.52
C VAL A 90 -8.03 0.79 2.23
N ILE A 91 -6.96 1.38 2.74
CA ILE A 91 -5.61 0.85 2.69
C ILE A 91 -5.19 0.53 4.13
N THR A 92 -4.65 -0.66 4.35
CA THR A 92 -3.97 -1.04 5.59
C THR A 92 -2.50 -1.27 5.29
N ALA A 93 -1.60 -0.78 6.13
CA ALA A 93 -0.17 -0.93 5.94
C ALA A 93 0.56 -1.19 7.26
N ASN A 94 1.67 -1.90 7.17
CA ASN A 94 2.61 -2.02 8.26
C ASN A 94 3.48 -0.77 8.36
N SER A 95 3.70 -0.28 9.56
CA SER A 95 4.66 0.77 9.77
C SER A 95 6.10 0.26 9.68
N PRO A 96 7.09 1.14 9.43
CA PRO A 96 8.49 0.76 9.49
C PRO A 96 8.90 0.16 10.84
N SER A 97 8.31 0.62 11.95
CA SER A 97 8.63 0.12 13.30
C SER A 97 8.23 -1.33 13.50
N SER A 98 7.12 -1.77 12.87
CA SER A 98 6.64 -3.15 12.95
C SER A 98 7.56 -4.17 12.27
N GLN A 99 8.52 -3.72 11.47
CA GLN A 99 9.38 -4.56 10.61
C GLN A 99 10.86 -4.48 10.95
N MET A 100 11.20 -3.99 12.12
CA MET A 100 12.60 -3.95 12.56
C MET A 100 13.19 -5.37 12.66
N PRO A 101 14.50 -5.60 12.33
CA PRO A 101 15.50 -4.58 12.00
C PRO A 101 15.56 -4.20 10.50
N ASN A 102 14.72 -4.73 9.63
CA ASN A 102 14.76 -4.50 8.18
C ASN A 102 13.44 -3.85 7.70
N PRO A 103 13.22 -2.57 8.00
CA PRO A 103 11.98 -1.89 7.62
C PRO A 103 11.87 -1.77 6.10
N ALA A 104 10.68 -2.02 5.57
CA ALA A 104 10.36 -1.72 4.19
C ALA A 104 10.29 -0.20 3.95
N ASN A 105 10.44 0.19 2.69
CA ASN A 105 10.23 1.58 2.31
C ASN A 105 8.73 1.90 2.33
N TRP A 106 8.27 2.55 3.38
CA TRP A 106 6.86 2.89 3.57
C TRP A 106 6.31 3.84 2.50
N GLU A 107 7.16 4.68 1.90
CA GLU A 107 6.74 5.60 0.82
C GLU A 107 6.36 4.79 -0.44
N ALA A 108 7.18 3.80 -0.79
CA ALA A 108 6.90 2.88 -1.88
C ALA A 108 5.63 2.08 -1.61
N VAL A 109 5.47 1.54 -0.39
CA VAL A 109 4.29 0.78 0.01
C VAL A 109 3.01 1.61 -0.13
N LEU A 110 2.98 2.83 0.41
CA LEU A 110 1.79 3.68 0.32
C LEU A 110 1.44 4.07 -1.12
N TRP A 111 2.45 4.32 -1.95
CA TRP A 111 2.23 4.60 -3.38
C TRP A 111 1.64 3.39 -4.10
N HIS A 112 2.20 2.20 -3.84
CA HIS A 112 1.73 0.93 -4.38
C HIS A 112 0.27 0.66 -4.05
N GLU A 113 -0.06 0.72 -2.76
CA GLU A 113 -1.43 0.46 -2.29
C GLU A 113 -2.42 1.50 -2.81
N PHE A 114 -2.01 2.76 -2.92
CA PHE A 114 -2.87 3.78 -3.52
C PHE A 114 -3.06 3.55 -5.03
N CYS A 115 -2.07 3.03 -5.73
CA CYS A 115 -2.23 2.63 -7.14
C CYS A 115 -3.31 1.54 -7.28
N HIS A 116 -3.41 0.59 -6.33
CA HIS A 116 -4.52 -0.36 -6.30
C HIS A 116 -5.88 0.32 -6.10
N THR A 117 -5.98 1.36 -5.26
CA THR A 117 -7.22 2.15 -5.15
C THR A 117 -7.69 2.67 -6.51
N VAL A 118 -6.77 3.21 -7.31
CA VAL A 118 -7.06 3.73 -8.64
C VAL A 118 -7.46 2.60 -9.60
N THR A 119 -6.65 1.56 -9.72
CA THR A 119 -6.86 0.46 -10.69
C THR A 119 -8.11 -0.36 -10.39
N LEU A 120 -8.38 -0.64 -9.12
CA LEU A 120 -9.58 -1.36 -8.68
C LEU A 120 -10.85 -0.53 -8.91
N THR A 121 -10.80 0.78 -8.64
CA THR A 121 -11.94 1.68 -8.89
C THR A 121 -12.26 1.76 -10.38
N LEU A 122 -11.26 2.00 -11.25
CA LEU A 122 -11.43 2.06 -12.69
C LEU A 122 -12.05 0.79 -13.29
N THR A 123 -11.57 -0.35 -12.84
CA THR A 123 -11.97 -1.65 -13.40
C THR A 123 -13.16 -2.29 -12.68
N LYS A 124 -13.70 -1.62 -11.65
CA LYS A 124 -14.76 -2.14 -10.79
C LYS A 124 -14.41 -3.54 -10.24
N ASN A 125 -13.18 -3.66 -9.75
CA ASN A 125 -12.59 -4.91 -9.23
C ASN A 125 -12.52 -6.08 -10.26
N ARG A 126 -12.44 -5.78 -11.55
CA ARG A 126 -12.38 -6.81 -12.60
C ARG A 126 -10.98 -7.01 -13.19
N MET A 127 -10.00 -6.24 -12.74
CA MET A 127 -8.62 -6.38 -13.20
C MET A 127 -8.00 -7.68 -12.66
N PRO A 128 -7.33 -8.48 -13.49
CA PRO A 128 -6.55 -9.62 -13.00
C PRO A 128 -5.47 -9.16 -12.01
N ARG A 129 -5.26 -9.94 -10.95
CA ARG A 129 -4.33 -9.56 -9.88
C ARG A 129 -2.92 -9.28 -10.40
N TRP A 130 -2.38 -10.15 -11.25
CA TRP A 130 -1.04 -9.98 -11.80
C TRP A 130 -0.86 -8.64 -12.54
N LEU A 131 -1.91 -8.16 -13.23
CA LEU A 131 -1.87 -6.89 -13.95
C LEU A 131 -1.95 -5.71 -12.98
N SER A 132 -2.80 -5.79 -11.96
CA SER A 132 -2.89 -4.78 -10.91
C SER A 132 -1.56 -4.62 -10.17
N GLU A 133 -0.93 -5.73 -9.79
CA GLU A 133 0.41 -5.72 -9.16
C GLU A 133 1.47 -5.15 -10.11
N GLY A 134 1.48 -5.58 -11.37
CA GLY A 134 2.43 -5.08 -12.37
C GLY A 134 2.33 -3.58 -12.62
N ILE A 135 1.11 -3.04 -12.67
CA ILE A 135 0.87 -1.59 -12.80
C ILE A 135 1.37 -0.87 -11.54
N SER A 136 1.07 -1.37 -10.34
CA SER A 136 1.52 -0.74 -9.10
C SER A 136 3.04 -0.67 -9.00
N VAL A 137 3.74 -1.77 -9.31
CA VAL A 137 5.22 -1.80 -9.35
C VAL A 137 5.77 -0.86 -10.44
N TYR A 138 5.13 -0.78 -11.59
CA TYR A 138 5.51 0.17 -12.63
C TYR A 138 5.37 1.62 -12.15
N GLU A 139 4.25 1.97 -11.52
CA GLU A 139 4.00 3.33 -11.04
C GLU A 139 4.91 3.73 -9.87
N GLU A 140 5.27 2.79 -8.98
CA GLU A 140 6.32 3.03 -7.98
C GLU A 140 7.62 3.51 -8.63
N ARG A 141 8.07 2.80 -9.66
CA ARG A 141 9.31 3.13 -10.37
C ARG A 141 9.23 4.42 -11.17
N GLN A 142 8.04 4.77 -11.68
CA GLN A 142 7.82 6.08 -12.31
C GLN A 142 7.88 7.21 -11.29
N ALA A 143 7.36 6.99 -10.09
CA ALA A 143 7.39 7.97 -9.01
C ALA A 143 8.79 8.19 -8.45
N ASN A 144 9.53 7.10 -8.26
CA ASN A 144 10.93 7.12 -7.82
C ASN A 144 11.66 5.87 -8.35
N PRO A 145 12.66 6.03 -9.23
CA PRO A 145 13.42 4.89 -9.79
C PRO A 145 14.14 4.02 -8.74
N ALA A 146 14.37 4.55 -7.52
CA ALA A 146 14.96 3.81 -6.41
C ALA A 146 13.95 2.91 -5.67
N TRP A 147 12.65 3.07 -5.96
CA TRP A 147 11.59 2.21 -5.41
C TRP A 147 11.43 0.96 -6.27
N GLY A 148 10.76 -0.01 -5.70
CA GLY A 148 10.49 -1.28 -6.36
C GLY A 148 11.67 -2.25 -6.31
N GLN A 149 11.39 -3.45 -6.79
CA GLN A 149 12.39 -4.51 -6.80
C GLN A 149 13.34 -4.36 -8.00
N SER A 150 14.63 -4.44 -7.75
CA SER A 150 15.60 -4.61 -8.82
C SER A 150 15.53 -6.03 -9.40
N MET A 151 15.81 -6.15 -10.69
CA MET A 151 15.90 -7.46 -11.34
C MET A 151 17.10 -8.22 -10.76
N ASN A 152 16.80 -9.29 -9.99
CA ASN A 152 17.86 -10.14 -9.46
C ASN A 152 18.35 -11.18 -10.50
N PRO A 153 19.51 -11.82 -10.30
CA PRO A 153 20.05 -12.80 -11.23
C PRO A 153 19.07 -13.93 -11.55
N LYS A 154 18.35 -14.44 -10.56
CA LYS A 154 17.36 -15.51 -10.75
C LYS A 154 16.22 -15.09 -11.68
N PHE A 155 15.71 -13.86 -11.53
CA PHE A 155 14.67 -13.34 -12.42
C PHE A 155 15.19 -13.19 -13.86
N ARG A 156 16.45 -12.75 -14.01
CA ARG A 156 17.09 -12.67 -15.32
C ARG A 156 17.22 -14.05 -15.95
N GLU A 157 17.64 -15.06 -15.20
CA GLU A 157 17.73 -16.46 -15.67
C GLU A 157 16.38 -16.99 -16.13
N MET A 158 15.32 -16.77 -15.33
CA MET A 158 13.95 -17.14 -15.72
C MET A 158 13.49 -16.43 -16.99
N THR A 159 13.85 -15.14 -17.17
CA THR A 159 13.47 -14.35 -18.36
C THR A 159 14.20 -14.80 -19.62
N LEU A 160 15.43 -15.25 -19.48
CA LEU A 160 16.27 -15.72 -20.60
C LEU A 160 16.16 -17.23 -20.87
N GLY A 161 15.57 -17.98 -19.94
CA GLY A 161 15.31 -19.43 -20.05
C GLY A 161 13.87 -19.71 -20.49
N ASP A 162 13.51 -20.99 -20.56
CA ASP A 162 12.17 -21.44 -20.92
C ASP A 162 11.22 -21.61 -19.72
N ASP A 163 11.61 -21.07 -18.56
CA ASP A 163 10.89 -21.27 -17.28
C ASP A 163 9.75 -20.26 -17.03
N LEU A 164 9.49 -19.35 -17.97
CA LEU A 164 8.41 -18.38 -17.84
C LEU A 164 7.06 -19.04 -18.14
N THR A 165 6.16 -18.99 -17.16
CA THR A 165 4.76 -19.37 -17.40
C THR A 165 4.08 -18.31 -18.28
N PRO A 166 3.51 -18.69 -19.44
CA PRO A 166 2.75 -17.74 -20.27
C PRO A 166 1.60 -17.10 -19.51
N ILE A 167 1.38 -15.81 -19.74
CA ILE A 167 0.26 -15.03 -19.13
C ILE A 167 -1.13 -15.60 -19.49
N SER A 168 -1.19 -16.36 -20.57
CA SER A 168 -2.41 -17.00 -21.06
C SER A 168 -2.77 -18.34 -20.40
N LYS A 169 -2.00 -18.79 -19.41
CA LYS A 169 -2.25 -20.05 -18.68
C LYS A 169 -2.71 -19.84 -17.26
#